data_eb75110513169027a3b8cc82110dfef4
#
_entry.id   eb75110513169027a3b8cc82110dfef4
#
_cell.length_a   1.000
_cell.length_b   1.000
_cell.length_c   1.000
_cell.angle_alpha   90.00
_cell.angle_beta   90.00
_cell.angle_gamma   90.00
#
_symmetry.space_group_name_H-M   'P 1'
#
loop_
_entity.id
_entity.type
_entity.pdbx_description
1 polymer ?
#
loop_
_entity_poly.entity_id
_entity_poly.type
_entity_poly.pdbx_seq_one_letter_code
_entity_poly.pdbx_strand_id
1 'polypeptide(L)'
;MALKYPLVHVEDVTPENMKKGEGWAISEFRLPITGKDGSSTTVFHSIFRPGSTHAKHLHSRCDEIAVYLRGHGVVGQGAERTEVRPGHCRLMPKGSEHFFYNETKDEEGLVIGFYVGAKDVKDTGYEFRGPVADADLDVPRREGLTGGILVNIENVKPLSTDSRSGWNIRDFRMPIGRHNGSPNALYWAKLAPGEAHHKHRLDNCEEVYYVISGRGIVGAGEDRAEVRGGHVHFIPKGVERFLYNASKTEPLEVIGVYTGAGSIEEAGYVYAGEVKEADTRK
;
A
#
# COMPACT_ATOMS: atom_id res chain seq x y z
N MET A 1 19.41 -7.58 -17.91
CA MET A 1 18.27 -8.48 -18.20
C MET A 1 17.06 -7.92 -17.50
N ALA A 2 15.85 -8.09 -18.08
CA ALA A 2 14.62 -7.74 -17.36
C ALA A 2 14.46 -8.71 -16.18
N LEU A 3 13.98 -8.21 -15.04
CA LEU A 3 13.68 -9.04 -13.89
C LEU A 3 12.48 -9.96 -14.21
N LYS A 4 12.48 -11.16 -13.66
CA LYS A 4 11.38 -12.10 -13.82
C LYS A 4 10.12 -11.64 -13.07
N TYR A 5 10.34 -10.97 -11.94
CA TYR A 5 9.27 -10.47 -11.10
C TYR A 5 9.22 -8.94 -11.17
N PRO A 6 8.04 -8.35 -11.44
CA PRO A 6 7.91 -6.92 -11.68
C PRO A 6 8.40 -6.07 -10.52
N LEU A 7 9.37 -5.23 -10.80
CA LEU A 7 9.89 -4.19 -9.93
C LEU A 7 9.91 -2.88 -10.74
N VAL A 8 9.07 -1.93 -10.37
CA VAL A 8 8.81 -0.72 -11.16
C VAL A 8 8.98 0.52 -10.28
N HIS A 9 9.67 1.54 -10.78
CA HIS A 9 9.69 2.84 -10.11
C HIS A 9 8.52 3.69 -10.60
N VAL A 10 7.79 4.35 -9.70
CA VAL A 10 6.58 5.11 -10.07
C VAL A 10 6.82 6.20 -11.09
N GLU A 11 8.02 6.81 -11.11
CA GLU A 11 8.40 7.83 -12.10
C GLU A 11 8.53 7.27 -13.52
N ASP A 12 8.80 5.96 -13.66
CA ASP A 12 8.91 5.29 -14.96
C ASP A 12 7.53 4.89 -15.53
N VAL A 13 6.46 5.06 -14.74
CA VAL A 13 5.08 4.74 -15.15
C VAL A 13 4.43 6.00 -15.70
N THR A 14 3.91 5.91 -16.92
CA THR A 14 3.15 7.02 -17.52
C THR A 14 1.87 7.25 -16.71
N PRO A 15 1.56 8.49 -16.31
CA PRO A 15 0.29 8.79 -15.66
C PRO A 15 -0.91 8.44 -16.55
N GLU A 16 -1.96 7.94 -15.93
CA GLU A 16 -3.22 7.66 -16.61
C GLU A 16 -3.86 8.95 -17.11
N ASN A 17 -4.42 8.91 -18.31
CA ASN A 17 -5.18 10.03 -18.87
C ASN A 17 -6.58 10.07 -18.26
N MET A 18 -6.70 10.79 -17.14
CA MET A 18 -7.96 10.91 -16.41
C MET A 18 -8.90 11.85 -17.13
N LYS A 19 -10.06 11.38 -17.56
CA LYS A 19 -11.09 12.22 -18.15
C LYS A 19 -11.66 13.17 -17.09
N LYS A 20 -11.47 14.48 -17.29
CA LYS A 20 -12.13 15.49 -16.48
C LYS A 20 -13.64 15.33 -16.65
N GLY A 21 -14.40 15.19 -15.57
CA GLY A 21 -15.85 15.19 -15.59
C GLY A 21 -16.56 14.06 -14.85
N GLU A 22 -15.87 12.98 -14.52
CA GLU A 22 -16.46 11.87 -13.74
C GLU A 22 -15.96 11.85 -12.28
N GLY A 23 -15.70 13.04 -11.71
CA GLY A 23 -15.23 13.17 -10.33
C GLY A 23 -13.74 12.90 -10.12
N TRP A 24 -13.00 12.69 -11.19
CA TRP A 24 -11.56 12.52 -11.14
C TRP A 24 -10.87 13.88 -11.15
N ALA A 25 -10.69 14.46 -9.98
CA ALA A 25 -9.87 15.65 -9.78
C ALA A 25 -8.52 15.30 -9.14
N ILE A 26 -8.06 14.06 -9.35
CA ILE A 26 -6.71 13.59 -8.99
C ILE A 26 -5.73 14.28 -9.94
N SER A 27 -4.67 14.86 -9.41
CA SER A 27 -3.71 15.62 -10.21
C SER A 27 -2.82 14.73 -11.04
N GLU A 28 -2.45 13.58 -10.51
CA GLU A 28 -1.66 12.55 -11.16
C GLU A 28 -2.03 11.17 -10.61
N PHE A 29 -2.24 10.23 -11.49
CA PHE A 29 -2.62 8.86 -11.15
C PHE A 29 -1.80 7.87 -11.96
N ARG A 30 -1.08 6.98 -11.31
CA ARG A 30 -0.23 5.98 -11.94
C ARG A 30 -0.56 4.59 -11.43
N LEU A 31 -0.44 3.60 -12.31
CA LEU A 31 -0.70 2.18 -12.02
C LEU A 31 0.60 1.36 -12.19
N PRO A 32 1.51 1.37 -11.20
CA PRO A 32 2.80 0.71 -11.32
C PRO A 32 2.71 -0.82 -11.40
N ILE A 33 1.73 -1.45 -10.75
CA ILE A 33 1.48 -2.90 -10.80
C ILE A 33 0.01 -3.14 -11.08
N THR A 34 -0.26 -4.05 -12.02
CA THR A 34 -1.60 -4.42 -12.46
C THR A 34 -1.67 -5.91 -12.80
N GLY A 35 -2.82 -6.39 -13.27
CA GLY A 35 -2.97 -7.75 -13.79
C GLY A 35 -2.09 -8.09 -15.00
N LYS A 36 -1.57 -7.08 -15.72
CA LYS A 36 -0.59 -7.29 -16.79
C LYS A 36 0.74 -7.81 -16.27
N ASP A 37 1.04 -7.52 -15.01
CA ASP A 37 2.23 -7.95 -14.30
C ASP A 37 2.02 -9.29 -13.58
N GLY A 38 0.84 -9.88 -13.70
CA GLY A 38 0.45 -11.14 -13.08
C GLY A 38 -0.17 -11.00 -11.70
N SER A 39 -0.31 -9.78 -11.16
CA SER A 39 -0.91 -9.52 -9.86
C SER A 39 -2.44 -9.62 -9.90
N SER A 40 -3.04 -10.13 -8.83
CA SER A 40 -4.48 -10.04 -8.61
C SER A 40 -4.89 -8.73 -7.92
N THR A 41 -3.93 -7.89 -7.58
CA THR A 41 -4.11 -6.58 -6.96
C THR A 41 -3.50 -5.49 -7.82
N THR A 42 -4.27 -4.44 -8.09
CA THR A 42 -3.75 -3.24 -8.77
C THR A 42 -3.24 -2.25 -7.74
N VAL A 43 -2.01 -1.78 -7.93
CA VAL A 43 -1.43 -0.70 -7.12
C VAL A 43 -1.62 0.63 -7.82
N PHE A 44 -2.05 1.65 -7.08
CA PHE A 44 -2.08 3.00 -7.58
C PHE A 44 -1.23 3.95 -6.74
N HIS A 45 -0.67 4.93 -7.41
CA HIS A 45 0.05 6.06 -6.83
C HIS A 45 -0.65 7.34 -7.28
N SER A 46 -1.20 8.09 -6.33
CA SER A 46 -2.02 9.27 -6.58
C SER A 46 -1.44 10.51 -5.95
N ILE A 47 -1.34 11.58 -6.74
CA ILE A 47 -0.96 12.92 -6.29
C ILE A 47 -2.21 13.82 -6.31
N PHE A 48 -2.43 14.52 -5.23
CA PHE A 48 -3.54 15.46 -5.04
C PHE A 48 -2.99 16.86 -4.76
N ARG A 49 -3.17 17.79 -5.69
CA ARG A 49 -2.88 19.20 -5.43
C ARG A 49 -3.81 19.75 -4.35
N PRO A 50 -3.46 20.89 -3.73
CA PRO A 50 -4.38 21.60 -2.83
C PRO A 50 -5.77 21.76 -3.44
N GLY A 51 -6.81 21.41 -2.67
CA GLY A 51 -8.20 21.43 -3.12
C GLY A 51 -8.61 20.34 -4.11
N SER A 52 -7.71 19.43 -4.49
CA SER A 52 -8.06 18.30 -5.35
C SER A 52 -8.78 17.20 -4.57
N THR A 53 -9.62 16.46 -5.28
CA THR A 53 -10.44 15.39 -4.69
C THR A 53 -10.47 14.15 -5.57
N HIS A 54 -10.59 13.00 -4.95
CA HIS A 54 -11.24 11.85 -5.56
C HIS A 54 -12.72 11.92 -5.15
N ALA A 55 -13.60 12.13 -6.11
CA ALA A 55 -15.02 12.33 -5.87
C ALA A 55 -15.69 11.15 -5.16
N LYS A 56 -16.93 11.35 -4.73
CA LYS A 56 -17.74 10.27 -4.13
C LYS A 56 -17.91 9.13 -5.13
N HIS A 57 -17.50 7.95 -4.76
CA HIS A 57 -17.57 6.75 -5.58
C HIS A 57 -17.57 5.50 -4.69
N LEU A 58 -17.80 4.36 -5.30
CA LEU A 58 -17.58 3.06 -4.68
C LEU A 58 -16.94 2.07 -5.67
N HIS A 59 -16.40 1.02 -5.14
CA HIS A 59 -15.95 -0.15 -5.88
C HIS A 59 -16.85 -1.35 -5.55
N SER A 60 -17.63 -1.82 -6.53
CA SER A 60 -18.61 -2.90 -6.29
C SER A 60 -18.00 -4.30 -6.30
N ARG A 61 -16.72 -4.44 -6.72
CA ARG A 61 -16.10 -5.76 -6.92
C ARG A 61 -14.85 -6.02 -6.08
N CYS A 62 -14.20 -5.00 -5.54
CA CYS A 62 -12.99 -5.15 -4.74
C CYS A 62 -13.03 -4.29 -3.48
N ASP A 63 -12.20 -4.65 -2.51
CA ASP A 63 -11.84 -3.77 -1.42
C ASP A 63 -10.76 -2.78 -1.89
N GLU A 64 -10.75 -1.58 -1.32
CA GLU A 64 -9.67 -0.63 -1.51
C GLU A 64 -8.93 -0.41 -0.19
N ILE A 65 -7.59 -0.52 -0.22
CA ILE A 65 -6.71 -0.11 0.87
C ILE A 65 -5.96 1.13 0.42
N ALA A 66 -6.00 2.21 1.21
CA ALA A 66 -5.28 3.45 0.94
C ALA A 66 -4.36 3.81 2.11
N VAL A 67 -3.16 4.27 1.81
CA VAL A 67 -2.17 4.75 2.77
C VAL A 67 -1.80 6.19 2.41
N TYR A 68 -2.00 7.08 3.37
CA TYR A 68 -1.73 8.52 3.23
C TYR A 68 -0.29 8.79 3.66
N LEU A 69 0.57 9.20 2.73
CA LEU A 69 2.00 9.39 2.99
C LEU A 69 2.42 10.85 3.09
N ARG A 70 1.63 11.77 2.49
CA ARG A 70 1.91 13.20 2.52
C ARG A 70 0.61 14.00 2.40
N GLY A 71 0.62 15.22 2.94
CA GLY A 71 -0.55 16.09 3.01
C GLY A 71 -1.55 15.68 4.08
N HIS A 72 -2.63 16.44 4.22
CA HIS A 72 -3.75 16.11 5.09
C HIS A 72 -5.07 16.46 4.40
N GLY A 73 -6.15 15.89 4.87
CA GLY A 73 -7.44 16.16 4.27
C GLY A 73 -8.58 15.47 4.96
N VAL A 74 -9.74 15.53 4.31
CA VAL A 74 -10.97 14.88 4.73
C VAL A 74 -11.23 13.64 3.91
N VAL A 75 -11.59 12.58 4.58
CA VAL A 75 -12.17 11.39 3.97
C VAL A 75 -13.63 11.25 4.38
N GLY A 76 -14.44 10.86 3.42
CA GLY A 76 -15.84 10.49 3.66
C GLY A 76 -16.06 9.01 3.47
N GLN A 77 -16.98 8.43 4.25
CA GLN A 77 -17.53 7.11 4.05
C GLN A 77 -19.02 7.14 4.39
N GLY A 78 -19.87 6.97 3.38
CA GLY A 78 -21.29 7.25 3.53
C GLY A 78 -21.54 8.65 4.11
N ALA A 79 -22.26 8.72 5.22
CA ALA A 79 -22.53 9.99 5.92
C ALA A 79 -21.43 10.46 6.87
N GLU A 80 -20.38 9.68 7.09
CA GLU A 80 -19.32 9.99 8.06
C GLU A 80 -18.15 10.71 7.42
N ARG A 81 -17.52 11.60 8.19
CA ARG A 81 -16.31 12.34 7.83
C ARG A 81 -15.28 12.27 8.93
N THR A 82 -14.02 12.13 8.52
CA THR A 82 -12.89 12.19 9.45
C THR A 82 -11.67 12.79 8.75
N GLU A 83 -10.71 13.22 9.55
CA GLU A 83 -9.43 13.73 9.04
C GLU A 83 -8.45 12.60 8.79
N VAL A 84 -7.64 12.77 7.75
CA VAL A 84 -6.46 11.93 7.51
C VAL A 84 -5.22 12.80 7.38
N ARG A 85 -4.10 12.26 7.84
CA ARG A 85 -2.76 12.84 7.80
C ARG A 85 -1.74 11.73 7.50
N PRO A 86 -0.47 12.04 7.25
CA PRO A 86 0.54 11.03 7.02
C PRO A 86 0.53 9.93 8.08
N GLY A 87 0.67 8.69 7.63
CA GLY A 87 0.61 7.49 8.46
C GLY A 87 -0.77 6.85 8.61
N HIS A 88 -1.86 7.51 8.17
CA HIS A 88 -3.16 6.84 8.14
C HIS A 88 -3.22 5.74 7.11
N CYS A 89 -3.76 4.60 7.55
CA CYS A 89 -4.07 3.42 6.75
C CYS A 89 -5.58 3.21 6.77
N ARG A 90 -6.20 3.06 5.61
CA ARG A 90 -7.65 2.95 5.47
C ARG A 90 -8.03 1.73 4.65
N LEU A 91 -9.01 0.97 5.10
CA LEU A 91 -9.72 -0.03 4.30
C LEU A 91 -11.13 0.47 4.01
N MET A 92 -11.49 0.52 2.76
CA MET A 92 -12.83 0.74 2.24
C MET A 92 -13.33 -0.60 1.67
N PRO A 93 -14.26 -1.28 2.37
CA PRO A 93 -14.85 -2.52 1.86
C PRO A 93 -15.60 -2.28 0.55
N LYS A 94 -15.62 -3.29 -0.30
CA LYS A 94 -16.41 -3.25 -1.54
C LYS A 94 -17.84 -2.78 -1.29
N GLY A 95 -18.36 -1.92 -2.17
CA GLY A 95 -19.69 -1.34 -2.05
C GLY A 95 -19.78 -0.14 -1.10
N SER A 96 -18.73 0.20 -0.36
CA SER A 96 -18.72 1.38 0.51
C SER A 96 -18.49 2.64 -0.31
N GLU A 97 -19.44 3.59 -0.27
CA GLU A 97 -19.23 4.92 -0.85
C GLU A 97 -18.19 5.68 -0.06
N HIS A 98 -17.22 6.25 -0.75
CA HIS A 98 -16.12 6.99 -0.14
C HIS A 98 -15.58 8.10 -1.04
N PHE A 99 -14.78 8.98 -0.44
CA PHE A 99 -14.03 10.03 -1.13
C PHE A 99 -12.79 10.45 -0.32
N PHE A 100 -11.92 11.23 -0.98
CA PHE A 100 -10.83 11.99 -0.35
C PHE A 100 -10.80 13.41 -0.91
N TYR A 101 -10.53 14.37 -0.04
CA TYR A 101 -10.32 15.78 -0.38
C TYR A 101 -9.03 16.27 0.31
N ASN A 102 -8.10 16.83 -0.48
CA ASN A 102 -6.86 17.41 0.04
C ASN A 102 -7.12 18.85 0.54
N GLU A 103 -7.06 19.06 1.85
CA GLU A 103 -7.29 20.36 2.49
C GLU A 103 -6.03 21.22 2.64
N THR A 104 -4.86 20.70 2.28
CA THR A 104 -3.62 21.48 2.34
C THR A 104 -3.73 22.71 1.42
N LYS A 105 -3.04 23.79 1.78
CA LYS A 105 -3.05 25.03 0.99
C LYS A 105 -1.91 25.07 -0.01
N ASP A 106 -0.80 24.42 0.29
CA ASP A 106 0.48 24.54 -0.38
C ASP A 106 1.23 23.22 -0.53
N GLU A 107 0.70 22.11 -0.01
CA GLU A 107 1.33 20.79 -0.08
C GLU A 107 0.50 19.82 -0.92
N GLU A 108 1.16 19.07 -1.78
CA GLU A 108 0.52 17.97 -2.49
C GLU A 108 0.30 16.77 -1.57
N GLY A 109 -0.90 16.22 -1.60
CA GLY A 109 -1.18 14.92 -0.98
C GLY A 109 -0.59 13.76 -1.79
N LEU A 110 -0.04 12.77 -1.11
CA LEU A 110 0.38 11.49 -1.71
C LEU A 110 -0.38 10.35 -1.06
N VAL A 111 -1.06 9.58 -1.88
CA VAL A 111 -1.79 8.38 -1.48
C VAL A 111 -1.29 7.20 -2.32
N ILE A 112 -0.90 6.14 -1.64
CA ILE A 112 -0.64 4.84 -2.25
C ILE A 112 -1.83 3.96 -1.93
N GLY A 113 -2.38 3.30 -2.94
CA GLY A 113 -3.51 2.42 -2.71
C GLY A 113 -3.44 1.12 -3.49
N PHE A 114 -4.31 0.21 -3.06
CA PHE A 114 -4.38 -1.16 -3.53
C PHE A 114 -5.84 -1.52 -3.78
N TYR A 115 -6.19 -1.81 -5.02
CA TYR A 115 -7.46 -2.43 -5.37
C TYR A 115 -7.31 -3.94 -5.22
N VAL A 116 -7.67 -4.45 -4.05
CA VAL A 116 -7.39 -5.83 -3.67
C VAL A 116 -8.40 -6.77 -4.33
N GLY A 117 -7.90 -7.66 -5.19
CA GLY A 117 -8.73 -8.57 -5.98
C GLY A 117 -9.19 -8.01 -7.32
N ALA A 118 -8.68 -6.83 -7.75
CA ALA A 118 -8.95 -6.26 -9.06
C ALA A 118 -7.66 -6.13 -9.89
N LYS A 119 -7.68 -6.61 -11.11
CA LYS A 119 -6.52 -6.65 -12.01
C LYS A 119 -6.28 -5.33 -12.75
N ASP A 120 -7.26 -4.47 -12.81
CA ASP A 120 -7.17 -3.10 -13.32
C ASP A 120 -8.30 -2.24 -12.76
N VAL A 121 -8.33 -0.95 -13.10
CA VAL A 121 -9.38 -0.02 -12.64
C VAL A 121 -10.77 -0.44 -13.11
N LYS A 122 -10.91 -1.06 -14.28
CA LYS A 122 -12.22 -1.49 -14.82
C LYS A 122 -12.76 -2.68 -14.03
N ASP A 123 -11.87 -3.53 -13.52
CA ASP A 123 -12.26 -4.70 -12.71
C ASP A 123 -12.77 -4.30 -11.33
N THR A 124 -12.46 -3.09 -10.85
CA THR A 124 -12.90 -2.63 -9.52
C THR A 124 -14.42 -2.50 -9.38
N GLY A 125 -15.12 -2.37 -10.53
CA GLY A 125 -16.54 -2.03 -10.51
C GLY A 125 -16.77 -0.61 -10.00
N TYR A 126 -15.93 0.34 -10.45
CA TYR A 126 -16.04 1.77 -10.10
C TYR A 126 -17.42 2.33 -10.47
N GLU A 127 -18.06 2.98 -9.50
CA GLU A 127 -19.33 3.68 -9.68
C GLU A 127 -19.22 5.09 -9.11
N PHE A 128 -19.32 6.09 -9.98
CA PHE A 128 -19.37 7.50 -9.59
C PHE A 128 -20.67 7.82 -8.84
N ARG A 129 -20.58 8.51 -7.71
CA ARG A 129 -21.69 8.86 -6.81
C ARG A 129 -21.90 10.37 -6.67
N GLY A 130 -21.11 11.15 -7.36
CA GLY A 130 -21.22 12.60 -7.40
C GLY A 130 -19.94 13.33 -6.99
N PRO A 131 -19.86 14.63 -7.26
CA PRO A 131 -18.73 15.46 -6.82
C PRO A 131 -18.74 15.60 -5.29
N VAL A 132 -17.58 15.90 -4.71
CA VAL A 132 -17.48 16.40 -3.34
C VAL A 132 -17.87 17.87 -3.36
N ALA A 133 -18.93 18.23 -2.65
CA ALA A 133 -19.42 19.58 -2.50
C ALA A 133 -19.03 20.18 -1.15
N ASP A 134 -19.12 21.49 -0.99
CA ASP A 134 -18.86 22.16 0.29
C ASP A 134 -19.69 21.56 1.43
N ALA A 135 -20.95 21.22 1.18
CA ALA A 135 -21.81 20.54 2.15
C ALA A 135 -21.29 19.17 2.61
N ASP A 136 -20.49 18.48 1.79
CA ASP A 136 -19.83 17.23 2.20
C ASP A 136 -18.68 17.48 3.16
N LEU A 137 -18.03 18.64 3.05
CA LEU A 137 -16.89 19.05 3.87
C LEU A 137 -17.33 19.71 5.19
N ASP A 138 -18.54 20.28 5.21
CA ASP A 138 -19.15 20.92 6.40
C ASP A 138 -19.73 19.89 7.38
N VAL A 139 -19.82 18.61 7.01
CA VAL A 139 -20.28 17.55 7.92
C VAL A 139 -19.31 17.45 9.10
N PRO A 140 -19.82 17.39 10.36
CA PRO A 140 -18.98 17.26 11.55
C PRO A 140 -18.07 16.04 11.48
N ARG A 141 -16.79 16.27 11.70
CA ARG A 141 -15.78 15.20 11.68
C ARG A 141 -15.84 14.40 12.96
N ARG A 142 -15.60 13.11 12.83
CA ARG A 142 -15.53 12.16 13.94
C ARG A 142 -14.12 11.60 14.04
N GLU A 143 -13.81 11.04 15.18
CA GLU A 143 -12.63 10.20 15.34
C GLU A 143 -12.94 8.80 14.79
N GLY A 144 -12.29 8.44 13.67
CA GLY A 144 -12.50 7.18 12.97
C GLY A 144 -13.75 7.13 12.06
N LEU A 145 -13.99 5.96 11.50
CA LEU A 145 -15.10 5.66 10.61
C LEU A 145 -15.74 4.34 11.00
N THR A 146 -17.08 4.22 10.84
CA THR A 146 -17.78 2.95 10.94
C THR A 146 -17.89 2.29 9.56
N GLY A 147 -17.99 0.96 9.49
CA GLY A 147 -18.12 0.25 8.21
C GLY A 147 -16.85 0.11 7.38
N GLY A 148 -15.69 0.46 7.95
CA GLY A 148 -14.36 0.27 7.37
C GLY A 148 -13.30 0.29 8.47
N ILE A 149 -12.04 0.33 8.08
CA ILE A 149 -10.92 0.48 9.03
C ILE A 149 -10.20 1.79 8.71
N LEU A 150 -9.97 2.59 9.74
CA LEU A 150 -9.08 3.75 9.67
C LEU A 150 -8.22 3.77 10.92
N VAL A 151 -6.91 3.70 10.74
CA VAL A 151 -5.95 3.72 11.84
C VAL A 151 -4.68 4.46 11.43
N ASN A 152 -4.12 5.26 12.31
CA ASN A 152 -2.79 5.81 12.08
C ASN A 152 -1.73 4.81 12.56
N ILE A 153 -0.67 4.64 11.76
CA ILE A 153 0.42 3.68 12.04
C ILE A 153 1.09 3.92 13.39
N GLU A 154 1.12 5.17 13.86
CA GLU A 154 1.67 5.53 15.16
C GLU A 154 0.92 4.84 16.32
N ASN A 155 -0.37 4.55 16.14
CA ASN A 155 -1.22 3.89 17.13
C ASN A 155 -1.19 2.35 17.04
N VAL A 156 -0.47 1.78 16.07
CA VAL A 156 -0.33 0.34 15.88
C VAL A 156 0.96 -0.14 16.51
N LYS A 157 0.87 -1.06 17.46
CA LYS A 157 2.07 -1.64 18.10
C LYS A 157 2.81 -2.54 17.12
N PRO A 158 4.16 -2.51 17.13
CA PRO A 158 4.96 -3.50 16.41
C PRO A 158 4.59 -4.92 16.84
N LEU A 159 4.56 -5.84 15.88
CA LEU A 159 4.40 -7.25 16.17
C LEU A 159 5.68 -7.80 16.80
N SER A 160 5.53 -8.69 17.77
CA SER A 160 6.68 -9.45 18.28
C SER A 160 7.16 -10.40 17.21
N THR A 161 8.44 -10.28 16.85
CA THR A 161 9.06 -11.12 15.83
C THR A 161 10.05 -12.13 16.43
N ASP A 162 10.22 -12.14 17.75
CA ASP A 162 11.24 -12.92 18.48
C ASP A 162 11.10 -14.43 18.32
N SER A 163 9.91 -14.93 18.00
CA SER A 163 9.64 -16.37 17.82
C SER A 163 9.70 -16.84 16.36
N ARG A 164 9.97 -15.96 15.42
CA ARG A 164 9.91 -16.26 13.98
C ARG A 164 11.30 -16.35 13.38
N SER A 165 11.70 -17.54 12.92
CA SER A 165 12.96 -17.74 12.21
C SER A 165 13.07 -16.79 11.00
N GLY A 166 14.20 -16.09 10.89
CA GLY A 166 14.47 -15.19 9.78
C GLY A 166 13.80 -13.83 9.83
N TRP A 167 13.06 -13.55 10.87
CA TRP A 167 12.39 -12.28 11.03
C TRP A 167 13.26 -11.33 11.86
N ASN A 168 14.06 -10.53 11.17
CA ASN A 168 14.93 -9.54 11.79
C ASN A 168 14.52 -8.11 11.43
N ILE A 169 13.25 -7.81 11.68
CA ILE A 169 12.66 -6.46 11.54
C ILE A 169 12.05 -6.11 12.89
N ARG A 170 12.57 -5.08 13.55
CA ARG A 170 12.10 -4.68 14.89
C ARG A 170 10.80 -3.88 14.84
N ASP A 171 10.60 -3.11 13.77
CA ASP A 171 9.40 -2.28 13.59
C ASP A 171 8.60 -2.79 12.39
N PHE A 172 7.84 -3.85 12.64
CA PHE A 172 6.87 -4.42 11.70
C PHE A 172 5.48 -4.32 12.31
N ARG A 173 4.60 -3.59 11.66
CA ARG A 173 3.24 -3.32 12.13
C ARG A 173 2.23 -3.77 11.10
N MET A 174 1.06 -4.19 11.56
CA MET A 174 -0.03 -4.62 10.71
C MET A 174 -1.28 -3.79 11.04
N PRO A 175 -1.45 -2.61 10.41
CA PRO A 175 -2.60 -1.74 10.67
C PRO A 175 -3.94 -2.32 10.21
N ILE A 176 -3.93 -3.15 9.17
CA ILE A 176 -5.13 -3.80 8.64
C ILE A 176 -4.85 -5.30 8.55
N GLY A 177 -5.82 -6.12 8.97
CA GLY A 177 -5.69 -7.57 8.91
C GLY A 177 -6.83 -8.30 9.60
N ARG A 178 -6.65 -9.58 9.85
CA ARG A 178 -7.68 -10.46 10.48
C ARG A 178 -8.11 -9.95 11.84
N HIS A 179 -7.20 -9.38 12.61
CA HIS A 179 -7.46 -8.87 13.97
C HIS A 179 -8.48 -7.72 14.01
N ASN A 180 -8.69 -7.03 12.89
CA ASN A 180 -9.70 -5.98 12.77
C ASN A 180 -10.66 -6.20 11.59
N GLY A 181 -10.81 -7.47 11.14
CA GLY A 181 -11.88 -7.91 10.25
C GLY A 181 -11.56 -8.00 8.77
N SER A 182 -10.35 -7.63 8.34
CA SER A 182 -9.96 -7.73 6.93
C SER A 182 -9.47 -9.15 6.56
N PRO A 183 -9.90 -9.73 5.43
CA PRO A 183 -9.35 -10.97 4.91
C PRO A 183 -7.98 -10.79 4.24
N ASN A 184 -7.55 -9.55 4.04
CA ASN A 184 -6.27 -9.17 3.49
C ASN A 184 -5.49 -8.37 4.52
N ALA A 185 -4.16 -8.40 4.47
CA ALA A 185 -3.35 -7.65 5.40
C ALA A 185 -2.61 -6.52 4.71
N LEU A 186 -2.61 -5.34 5.34
CA LEU A 186 -1.65 -4.27 5.09
C LEU A 186 -0.60 -4.32 6.19
N TYR A 187 0.66 -4.32 5.82
CA TYR A 187 1.77 -4.16 6.76
C TYR A 187 2.56 -2.87 6.48
N TRP A 188 3.22 -2.40 7.50
CA TRP A 188 4.18 -1.30 7.48
C TRP A 188 5.45 -1.77 8.18
N ALA A 189 6.56 -1.78 7.47
CA ALA A 189 7.84 -2.25 8.00
C ALA A 189 8.92 -1.18 7.88
N LYS A 190 9.70 -1.02 8.95
CA LYS A 190 10.85 -0.13 9.00
C LYS A 190 12.08 -0.92 9.41
N LEU A 191 12.99 -1.10 8.47
CA LEU A 191 14.24 -1.81 8.66
C LEU A 191 15.32 -0.79 9.03
N ALA A 192 15.95 -0.98 10.19
CA ALA A 192 17.13 -0.21 10.56
C ALA A 192 18.32 -0.55 9.64
N PRO A 193 19.39 0.28 9.62
CA PRO A 193 20.60 -0.02 8.86
C PRO A 193 21.14 -1.44 9.12
N GLY A 194 21.30 -2.22 8.05
CA GLY A 194 21.77 -3.58 8.09
C GLY A 194 20.72 -4.63 8.51
N GLU A 195 19.50 -4.25 8.83
CA GLU A 195 18.43 -5.22 9.07
C GLU A 195 17.94 -5.86 7.77
N ALA A 196 17.41 -7.05 7.89
CA ALA A 196 16.85 -7.83 6.79
C ALA A 196 15.54 -8.51 7.17
N HIS A 197 14.58 -8.49 6.25
CA HIS A 197 13.62 -9.56 6.15
C HIS A 197 14.30 -10.69 5.38
N HIS A 198 14.76 -11.70 6.11
CA HIS A 198 15.56 -12.78 5.55
C HIS A 198 14.79 -13.59 4.50
N LYS A 199 15.50 -14.53 3.85
CA LYS A 199 14.91 -15.35 2.80
C LYS A 199 13.73 -16.15 3.33
N HIS A 200 12.60 -15.97 2.67
CA HIS A 200 11.35 -16.64 3.01
C HIS A 200 10.45 -16.72 1.76
N ARG A 201 9.39 -17.48 1.86
CA ARG A 201 8.31 -17.46 0.89
C ARG A 201 6.96 -17.43 1.61
N LEU A 202 5.94 -16.99 0.88
CA LEU A 202 4.55 -17.02 1.32
C LEU A 202 3.81 -18.02 0.43
N ASP A 203 3.37 -19.15 0.98
CA ASP A 203 2.79 -20.23 0.17
C ASP A 203 1.31 -20.01 -0.16
N ASN A 204 0.61 -19.13 0.58
CA ASN A 204 -0.83 -18.97 0.47
C ASN A 204 -1.28 -17.65 -0.18
N CYS A 205 -0.42 -16.64 -0.24
CA CYS A 205 -0.78 -15.32 -0.77
C CYS A 205 0.29 -14.76 -1.69
N GLU A 206 -0.11 -13.81 -2.53
CA GLU A 206 0.83 -12.92 -3.21
C GLU A 206 1.13 -11.69 -2.34
N GLU A 207 2.22 -11.05 -2.63
CA GLU A 207 2.67 -9.83 -1.96
C GLU A 207 2.96 -8.75 -2.97
N VAL A 208 2.48 -7.55 -2.70
CA VAL A 208 2.92 -6.35 -3.39
C VAL A 208 3.27 -5.29 -2.37
N TYR A 209 4.42 -4.64 -2.52
CA TYR A 209 4.83 -3.57 -1.62
C TYR A 209 5.38 -2.35 -2.34
N TYR A 210 5.25 -1.22 -1.69
CA TYR A 210 5.79 0.07 -2.09
C TYR A 210 6.89 0.50 -1.12
N VAL A 211 8.03 0.95 -1.64
CA VAL A 211 9.11 1.53 -0.86
C VAL A 211 8.81 3.00 -0.61
N ILE A 212 8.56 3.36 0.66
CA ILE A 212 8.28 4.74 1.06
C ILE A 212 9.55 5.58 1.01
N SER A 213 10.62 5.07 1.64
CA SER A 213 11.88 5.79 1.79
C SER A 213 13.06 4.85 2.00
N GLY A 214 14.26 5.38 1.88
CA GLY A 214 15.50 4.63 2.07
C GLY A 214 15.96 3.91 0.80
N ARG A 215 16.99 3.06 0.96
CA ARG A 215 17.59 2.26 -0.11
C ARG A 215 17.87 0.85 0.38
N GLY A 216 17.65 -0.13 -0.46
CA GLY A 216 17.87 -1.52 -0.10
C GLY A 216 18.19 -2.40 -1.29
N ILE A 217 18.31 -3.69 -1.01
CA ILE A 217 18.45 -4.74 -1.99
C ILE A 217 17.31 -5.72 -1.80
N VAL A 218 16.65 -6.07 -2.88
CA VAL A 218 15.61 -7.08 -2.92
C VAL A 218 16.05 -8.30 -3.68
N GLY A 219 15.57 -9.44 -3.25
CA GLY A 219 15.66 -10.69 -3.99
C GLY A 219 14.30 -11.30 -4.19
N ALA A 220 14.04 -11.83 -5.39
CA ALA A 220 12.87 -12.64 -5.70
C ALA A 220 13.29 -13.78 -6.63
N GLY A 221 13.24 -15.04 -6.16
CA GLY A 221 13.87 -16.15 -6.84
C GLY A 221 15.37 -15.88 -7.05
N GLU A 222 15.81 -15.89 -8.31
CA GLU A 222 17.18 -15.58 -8.69
C GLU A 222 17.43 -14.09 -8.95
N ASP A 223 16.37 -13.29 -9.08
CA ASP A 223 16.47 -11.86 -9.32
C ASP A 223 17.05 -11.12 -8.11
N ARG A 224 17.91 -10.14 -8.40
CA ARG A 224 18.47 -9.20 -7.42
C ARG A 224 18.41 -7.80 -7.98
N ALA A 225 17.93 -6.85 -7.18
CA ALA A 225 17.85 -5.47 -7.59
C ALA A 225 18.03 -4.50 -6.42
N GLU A 226 18.52 -3.32 -6.73
CA GLU A 226 18.46 -2.19 -5.79
C GLU A 226 17.09 -1.57 -5.81
N VAL A 227 16.61 -1.16 -4.63
CA VAL A 227 15.38 -0.41 -4.46
C VAL A 227 15.63 0.89 -3.71
N ARG A 228 14.79 1.86 -3.98
CA ARG A 228 14.73 3.15 -3.27
C ARG A 228 13.28 3.61 -3.17
N GLY A 229 13.03 4.66 -2.41
CA GLY A 229 11.70 5.28 -2.35
C GLY A 229 11.08 5.45 -3.74
N GLY A 230 9.83 5.08 -3.89
CA GLY A 230 9.10 5.09 -5.16
C GLY A 230 9.06 3.75 -5.91
N HIS A 231 9.82 2.73 -5.50
CA HIS A 231 9.71 1.41 -6.12
C HIS A 231 8.48 0.65 -5.62
N VAL A 232 7.84 -0.06 -6.53
CA VAL A 232 6.78 -1.06 -6.26
C VAL A 232 7.27 -2.42 -6.74
N HIS A 233 7.15 -3.43 -5.90
CA HIS A 233 7.57 -4.79 -6.21
C HIS A 233 6.40 -5.76 -6.02
N PHE A 234 6.12 -6.56 -7.03
CA PHE A 234 5.14 -7.64 -6.97
C PHE A 234 5.84 -8.99 -6.91
N ILE A 235 5.45 -9.84 -5.97
CA ILE A 235 6.00 -11.17 -5.77
C ILE A 235 4.86 -12.18 -5.65
N PRO A 236 4.75 -13.13 -6.59
CA PRO A 236 3.76 -14.20 -6.52
C PRO A 236 3.94 -15.11 -5.30
N LYS A 237 2.89 -15.81 -4.92
CA LYS A 237 2.97 -16.86 -3.89
C LYS A 237 4.00 -17.93 -4.24
N GLY A 238 4.62 -18.51 -3.22
CA GLY A 238 5.61 -19.59 -3.34
C GLY A 238 7.00 -19.14 -3.81
N VAL A 239 7.18 -17.88 -4.23
CA VAL A 239 8.48 -17.36 -4.66
C VAL A 239 9.30 -16.98 -3.44
N GLU A 240 10.53 -17.50 -3.34
CA GLU A 240 11.50 -17.09 -2.31
C GLU A 240 11.88 -15.62 -2.53
N ARG A 241 11.91 -14.87 -1.44
CA ARG A 241 12.18 -13.42 -1.44
C ARG A 241 12.94 -12.98 -0.21
N PHE A 242 13.55 -11.80 -0.30
CA PHE A 242 14.10 -11.09 0.84
C PHE A 242 14.11 -9.57 0.58
N LEU A 243 14.22 -8.82 1.67
CA LEU A 243 14.48 -7.39 1.65
C LEU A 243 15.59 -7.07 2.64
N TYR A 244 16.63 -6.36 2.20
CA TYR A 244 17.78 -5.99 2.99
C TYR A 244 18.00 -4.48 2.95
N ASN A 245 18.14 -3.84 4.10
CA ASN A 245 18.55 -2.43 4.17
C ASN A 245 20.06 -2.32 4.02
N ALA A 246 20.51 -1.94 2.83
CA ALA A 246 21.92 -1.79 2.50
C ALA A 246 22.53 -0.46 2.97
N SER A 247 21.73 0.46 3.52
CA SER A 247 22.23 1.71 4.09
C SER A 247 22.99 1.46 5.39
N LYS A 248 23.94 2.33 5.68
CA LYS A 248 24.68 2.34 6.96
C LYS A 248 24.07 3.32 7.97
N THR A 249 23.21 4.23 7.51
CA THR A 249 22.74 5.37 8.30
C THR A 249 21.23 5.55 8.26
N GLU A 250 20.59 5.21 7.14
CA GLU A 250 19.19 5.52 6.89
C GLU A 250 18.30 4.27 7.01
N PRO A 251 17.12 4.38 7.60
CA PRO A 251 16.15 3.30 7.58
C PRO A 251 15.61 3.06 6.16
N LEU A 252 15.18 1.83 5.90
CA LEU A 252 14.39 1.46 4.74
C LEU A 252 12.96 1.23 5.21
N GLU A 253 12.01 1.95 4.62
CA GLU A 253 10.61 1.93 5.04
C GLU A 253 9.72 1.48 3.88
N VAL A 254 8.86 0.51 4.14
CA VAL A 254 7.97 -0.09 3.14
C VAL A 254 6.57 -0.32 3.68
N ILE A 255 5.59 -0.25 2.80
CA ILE A 255 4.23 -0.74 3.04
C ILE A 255 3.90 -1.82 2.02
N GLY A 256 3.16 -2.85 2.43
CA GLY A 256 2.77 -3.90 1.49
C GLY A 256 1.47 -4.58 1.88
N VAL A 257 0.88 -5.26 0.90
CA VAL A 257 -0.37 -5.99 1.05
C VAL A 257 -0.14 -7.47 0.79
N TYR A 258 -0.67 -8.29 1.68
CA TYR A 258 -0.86 -9.72 1.47
C TYR A 258 -2.27 -9.95 0.92
N THR A 259 -2.35 -10.25 -0.38
CA THR A 259 -3.64 -10.52 -1.02
C THR A 259 -4.04 -11.96 -0.80
N GLY A 260 -5.17 -12.16 -0.11
CA GLY A 260 -5.68 -13.47 0.24
C GLY A 260 -5.23 -13.99 1.62
N ALA A 261 -4.57 -13.15 2.42
CA ALA A 261 -4.20 -13.51 3.79
C ALA A 261 -4.33 -12.29 4.72
N GLY A 262 -5.07 -12.45 5.80
CA GLY A 262 -5.31 -11.41 6.81
C GLY A 262 -4.28 -11.41 7.95
N SER A 263 -3.34 -12.35 7.96
CA SER A 263 -2.27 -12.43 8.94
C SER A 263 -1.03 -13.13 8.37
N ILE A 264 0.08 -13.10 9.12
CA ILE A 264 1.32 -13.78 8.72
C ILE A 264 1.12 -15.30 8.72
N GLU A 265 0.35 -15.82 9.66
CA GLU A 265 0.01 -17.25 9.76
C GLU A 265 -0.80 -17.70 8.55
N GLU A 266 -1.81 -16.91 8.16
CA GLU A 266 -2.62 -17.19 6.97
C GLU A 266 -1.81 -17.07 5.67
N ALA A 267 -0.81 -16.18 5.63
CA ALA A 267 0.08 -16.01 4.48
C ALA A 267 0.94 -17.26 4.18
N GLY A 268 1.05 -18.19 5.14
CA GLY A 268 1.85 -19.40 4.96
C GLY A 268 3.35 -19.08 4.90
N TYR A 269 3.83 -18.28 5.85
CA TYR A 269 5.25 -17.92 5.93
C TYR A 269 6.15 -19.13 6.14
N VAL A 270 7.15 -19.30 5.28
CA VAL A 270 8.17 -20.34 5.36
C VAL A 270 9.55 -19.70 5.27
N TYR A 271 10.33 -19.81 6.33
CA TYR A 271 11.72 -19.37 6.36
C TYR A 271 12.60 -20.21 5.43
N ALA A 272 13.46 -19.57 4.65
CA ALA A 272 14.33 -20.20 3.65
C ALA A 272 15.82 -19.94 3.86
N GLY A 273 16.20 -19.18 4.90
CA GLY A 273 17.60 -18.95 5.26
C GLY A 273 17.94 -17.47 5.42
N GLU A 274 19.11 -17.20 5.92
CA GLU A 274 19.61 -15.84 6.10
C GLU A 274 20.03 -15.19 4.78
N VAL A 275 19.87 -13.87 4.69
CA VAL A 275 20.51 -13.07 3.65
C VAL A 275 21.99 -12.98 3.96
N LYS A 276 22.83 -13.43 3.03
CA LYS A 276 24.29 -13.40 3.12
C LYS A 276 24.85 -12.31 2.22
N GLU A 277 26.10 -11.93 2.43
CA GLU A 277 26.78 -10.94 1.58
C GLU A 277 26.71 -11.30 0.08
N ALA A 278 26.80 -12.58 -0.26
CA ALA A 278 26.67 -13.05 -1.64
C ALA A 278 25.28 -12.76 -2.26
N ASP A 279 24.24 -12.75 -1.45
CA ASP A 279 22.87 -12.45 -1.92
C ASP A 279 22.68 -10.96 -2.24
N THR A 280 23.54 -10.08 -1.71
CA THR A 280 23.46 -8.62 -1.89
C THR A 280 24.35 -8.11 -3.03
N ARG A 281 25.06 -8.99 -3.71
CA ARG A 281 25.85 -8.66 -4.90
C ARG A 281 24.96 -8.79 -6.15
N LYS A 282 25.13 -7.84 -7.08
CA LYS A 282 24.50 -7.89 -8.42
C LYS A 282 25.16 -8.94 -9.30
#